data_104f0f210d2a3799ff8a6c3f6de85de9
#
_entry.id   104f0f210d2a3799ff8a6c3f6de85de9
#
_cell.length_a   1.000
_cell.length_b   1.000
_cell.length_c   1.000
_cell.angle_alpha   90.00
_cell.angle_beta   90.00
_cell.angle_gamma   90.00
#
_symmetry.space_group_name_H-M   'P 1'
#
loop_
_entity.id
_entity.type
_entity.pdbx_description
1 polymer ?
#
loop_
_entity_poly.entity_id
_entity_poly.type
_entity_poly.pdbx_seq_one_letter_code
_entity_poly.pdbx_strand_id
1 'polypeptide(L)'
;KRQLLARLAGELGEKQWLEDRVRYTTATEAAKLMRSSSPSGRRDYVDGKKEPKKIPANRAMQWGHEREDHILSEASRMSGIAIEHNHQVAVKSEDTRFAATPDGIGDDVVAEAKTFNIKVTDFLPDQYFYQMQWQMFVCNKKQCLYAYEVHEDYKPVVDEETGSSVHYRIIDRDDAVIKAMVSEVELALEQMNEVKESSDQIDDLIFKLAIA
;
A
#
# COMPACT_ATOMS: atom_id res chain seq x y z
N LYS A 1 -9.42 2.70 18.61
CA LYS A 1 -9.72 1.28 18.28
C LYS A 1 -9.47 1.10 16.80
N ARG A 2 -8.50 0.25 16.42
CA ARG A 2 -8.26 -0.11 15.02
C ARG A 2 -9.46 -0.86 14.48
N GLN A 3 -10.11 -0.34 13.45
CA GLN A 3 -11.01 -1.15 12.64
C GLN A 3 -10.13 -1.98 11.69
N LEU A 4 -10.03 -3.26 11.96
CA LEU A 4 -9.44 -4.22 11.05
C LEU A 4 -10.59 -4.70 10.15
N LEU A 5 -10.53 -4.33 8.88
CA LEU A 5 -11.41 -4.88 7.86
C LEU A 5 -10.70 -6.09 7.25
N ALA A 6 -11.32 -7.25 7.34
CA ALA A 6 -10.80 -8.43 6.69
C ALA A 6 -10.64 -8.16 5.19
N ARG A 7 -9.50 -8.50 4.63
CA ARG A 7 -9.32 -8.63 3.19
C ARG A 7 -10.14 -9.85 2.80
N LEU A 8 -11.43 -9.65 2.58
CA LEU A 8 -12.35 -10.72 2.20
C LEU A 8 -12.03 -11.14 0.76
N ALA A 9 -10.93 -11.91 0.61
CA ALA A 9 -10.71 -12.66 -0.60
C ALA A 9 -11.85 -13.68 -0.74
N GLY A 10 -12.85 -13.36 -1.51
CA GLY A 10 -13.88 -14.29 -1.95
C GLY A 10 -15.31 -14.11 -1.40
N GLU A 11 -15.56 -13.44 -0.29
CA GLU A 11 -16.92 -13.33 0.26
C GLU A 11 -17.62 -11.99 -0.05
N LEU A 12 -16.87 -10.89 -0.16
CA LEU A 12 -17.39 -9.66 -0.76
C LEU A 12 -16.96 -9.66 -2.23
N GLY A 13 -17.91 -9.67 -3.12
CA GLY A 13 -17.64 -9.71 -4.55
C GLY A 13 -16.69 -8.58 -4.99
N GLU A 14 -16.04 -8.76 -6.13
CA GLU A 14 -15.08 -7.81 -6.73
C GLU A 14 -15.59 -6.36 -6.73
N LYS A 15 -16.89 -6.16 -6.92
CA LYS A 15 -17.54 -4.85 -6.90
C LYS A 15 -17.39 -4.18 -5.53
N GLN A 16 -17.65 -4.90 -4.44
CA GLN A 16 -17.52 -4.37 -3.08
C GLN A 16 -16.06 -4.01 -2.77
N TRP A 17 -15.10 -4.83 -3.19
CA TRP A 17 -13.67 -4.54 -3.04
C TRP A 17 -13.26 -3.24 -3.77
N LEU A 18 -13.77 -3.02 -4.98
CA LEU A 18 -13.53 -1.78 -5.73
C LEU A 18 -14.18 -0.56 -5.04
N GLU A 19 -15.42 -0.71 -4.57
CA GLU A 19 -16.14 0.35 -3.84
C GLU A 19 -15.40 0.74 -2.55
N ASP A 20 -14.89 -0.24 -1.81
CA ASP A 20 -14.12 0.02 -0.57
C ASP A 20 -12.78 0.73 -0.88
N ARG A 21 -12.13 0.41 -1.98
CA ARG A 21 -10.90 1.11 -2.41
C ARG A 21 -11.11 2.58 -2.74
N VAL A 22 -12.26 2.98 -3.20
CA VAL A 22 -12.58 4.40 -3.46
C VAL A 22 -12.54 5.21 -2.16
N ARG A 23 -12.89 4.60 -1.03
CA ARG A 23 -13.01 5.28 0.27
C ARG A 23 -11.67 5.54 0.94
N TYR A 24 -10.64 4.74 0.64
CA TYR A 24 -9.38 4.77 1.37
C TYR A 24 -8.22 5.17 0.47
N THR A 25 -7.30 5.98 0.99
CA THR A 25 -5.95 6.11 0.43
C THR A 25 -5.09 5.00 1.01
N THR A 26 -4.68 4.08 0.16
CA THR A 26 -3.84 2.93 0.53
C THR A 26 -2.36 3.30 0.56
N ALA A 27 -1.52 2.47 1.18
CA ALA A 27 -0.08 2.71 1.25
C ALA A 27 0.58 2.82 -0.14
N THR A 28 0.17 1.98 -1.09
CA THR A 28 0.67 2.04 -2.47
C THR A 28 0.28 3.33 -3.18
N GLU A 29 -0.94 3.82 -2.95
CA GLU A 29 -1.42 5.06 -3.55
C GLU A 29 -0.74 6.29 -2.94
N ALA A 30 -0.57 6.34 -1.61
CA ALA A 30 0.16 7.40 -0.93
C ALA A 30 1.62 7.45 -1.38
N ALA A 31 2.28 6.30 -1.53
CA ALA A 31 3.64 6.22 -2.06
C ALA A 31 3.73 6.72 -3.51
N LYS A 32 2.75 6.39 -4.36
CA LYS A 32 2.69 6.88 -5.73
C LYS A 32 2.49 8.40 -5.80
N LEU A 33 1.60 8.95 -4.97
CA LEU A 33 1.39 10.39 -4.86
C LEU A 33 2.68 11.10 -4.45
N MET A 34 3.36 10.62 -3.41
CA MET A 34 4.61 11.21 -2.93
C MET A 34 5.70 11.22 -4.00
N ARG A 35 5.83 10.15 -4.79
CA ARG A 35 6.81 10.09 -5.90
C ARG A 35 6.51 11.03 -7.05
N SER A 36 5.26 11.29 -7.32
CA SER A 36 4.87 12.18 -8.43
C SER A 36 4.49 13.59 -7.99
N SER A 37 4.52 13.90 -6.70
CA SER A 37 4.31 15.19 -6.00
C SER A 37 4.07 16.41 -6.92
N SER A 38 3.00 16.35 -7.73
CA SER A 38 2.72 17.28 -8.81
C SER A 38 1.21 17.38 -9.09
N PRO A 39 0.73 18.48 -9.70
CA PRO A 39 -0.68 18.59 -10.09
C PRO A 39 -1.15 17.47 -11.02
N SER A 40 -0.29 16.94 -11.90
CA SER A 40 -0.64 15.81 -12.76
C SER A 40 -0.75 14.51 -11.98
N GLY A 41 0.18 14.24 -11.07
CA GLY A 41 0.15 13.06 -10.22
C GLY A 41 -1.10 13.00 -9.33
N ARG A 42 -1.53 14.14 -8.81
CA ARG A 42 -2.80 14.24 -8.06
C ARG A 42 -4.02 14.00 -8.95
N ARG A 43 -4.04 14.52 -10.18
CA ARG A 43 -5.12 14.19 -11.15
C ARG A 43 -5.18 12.71 -11.46
N ASP A 44 -4.04 12.07 -11.72
CA ASP A 44 -3.99 10.63 -11.97
C ASP A 44 -4.54 9.81 -10.79
N TYR A 45 -4.29 10.26 -9.56
CA TYR A 45 -4.86 9.65 -8.37
C TYR A 45 -6.40 9.82 -8.33
N VAL A 46 -6.90 11.04 -8.54
CA VAL A 46 -8.34 11.34 -8.54
C VAL A 46 -9.07 10.53 -9.61
N ASP A 47 -8.52 10.46 -10.82
CA ASP A 47 -9.09 9.69 -11.93
C ASP A 47 -9.08 8.18 -11.63
N GLY A 48 -8.02 7.69 -11.01
CA GLY A 48 -7.94 6.30 -10.56
C GLY A 48 -8.95 5.95 -9.46
N LYS A 49 -9.36 6.94 -8.64
CA LYS A 49 -10.42 6.76 -7.64
C LYS A 49 -11.82 6.77 -8.26
N LYS A 50 -12.05 7.56 -9.30
CA LYS A 50 -13.34 7.58 -10.01
C LYS A 50 -13.59 6.29 -10.77
N GLU A 51 -12.56 5.74 -11.39
CA GLU A 51 -12.63 4.53 -12.20
C GLU A 51 -11.59 3.50 -11.72
N PRO A 52 -11.81 2.85 -10.56
CA PRO A 52 -10.90 1.85 -10.06
C PRO A 52 -10.84 0.65 -11.01
N LYS A 53 -9.64 0.38 -11.53
CA LYS A 53 -9.41 -0.72 -12.46
C LYS A 53 -8.79 -1.92 -11.74
N LYS A 54 -9.30 -3.11 -12.04
CA LYS A 54 -8.63 -4.34 -11.67
C LYS A 54 -7.41 -4.54 -12.56
N ILE A 55 -6.25 -4.67 -11.93
CA ILE A 55 -5.03 -5.06 -12.63
C ILE A 55 -4.98 -6.60 -12.60
N PRO A 56 -5.02 -7.29 -13.76
CA PRO A 56 -4.86 -8.74 -13.79
C PRO A 56 -3.52 -9.15 -13.16
N ALA A 57 -3.56 -10.15 -12.27
CA ALA A 57 -2.35 -10.66 -11.66
C ALA A 57 -1.43 -11.25 -12.72
N ASN A 58 -0.23 -10.72 -12.85
CA ASN A 58 0.82 -11.30 -13.67
C ASN A 58 1.62 -12.35 -12.88
N ARG A 59 2.52 -13.07 -13.58
CA ARG A 59 3.32 -14.13 -12.97
C ARG A 59 4.19 -13.64 -11.80
N ALA A 60 4.73 -12.42 -11.89
CA ALA A 60 5.55 -11.86 -10.81
C ALA A 60 4.71 -11.57 -9.55
N MET A 61 3.48 -11.07 -9.72
CA MET A 61 2.56 -10.86 -8.61
C MET A 61 2.14 -12.18 -7.95
N GLN A 62 1.86 -13.23 -8.76
CA GLN A 62 1.54 -14.55 -8.25
C GLN A 62 2.72 -15.13 -7.46
N TRP A 63 3.93 -15.04 -8.02
CA TRP A 63 5.15 -15.46 -7.35
C TRP A 63 5.36 -14.73 -6.02
N GLY A 64 5.22 -13.41 -6.00
CA GLY A 64 5.33 -12.62 -4.78
C GLY A 64 4.36 -13.12 -3.70
N HIS A 65 3.11 -13.36 -4.05
CA HIS A 65 2.11 -13.87 -3.12
C HIS A 65 2.42 -15.29 -2.61
N GLU A 66 2.88 -16.18 -3.47
CA GLU A 66 3.28 -17.55 -3.09
C GLU A 66 4.49 -17.57 -2.13
N ARG A 67 5.35 -16.55 -2.20
CA ARG A 67 6.57 -16.46 -1.40
C ARG A 67 6.44 -15.66 -0.11
N GLU A 68 5.41 -14.84 0.01
CA GLU A 68 5.20 -13.87 1.10
C GLU A 68 5.35 -14.51 2.48
N ASP A 69 4.63 -15.61 2.73
CA ASP A 69 4.67 -16.32 4.01
C ASP A 69 6.07 -16.83 4.36
N HIS A 70 6.77 -17.38 3.37
CA HIS A 70 8.14 -17.87 3.56
C HIS A 70 9.10 -16.71 3.87
N ILE A 71 9.01 -15.60 3.10
CA ILE A 71 9.88 -14.44 3.28
C ILE A 71 9.70 -13.84 4.67
N LEU A 72 8.47 -13.67 5.12
CA LEU A 72 8.19 -13.11 6.44
C LEU A 72 8.62 -14.04 7.57
N SER A 73 8.36 -15.33 7.46
CA SER A 73 8.76 -16.32 8.48
C SER A 73 10.27 -16.39 8.62
N GLU A 74 10.99 -16.39 7.51
CA GLU A 74 12.46 -16.44 7.51
C GLU A 74 13.06 -15.13 8.03
N ALA A 75 12.55 -13.98 7.62
CA ALA A 75 12.98 -12.67 8.12
C ALA A 75 12.71 -12.53 9.62
N SER A 76 11.56 -12.98 10.11
CA SER A 76 11.23 -13.02 11.54
C SER A 76 12.24 -13.89 12.31
N ARG A 77 12.56 -15.08 11.81
CA ARG A 77 13.55 -15.98 12.38
C ARG A 77 14.95 -15.34 12.43
N MET A 78 15.39 -14.72 11.33
CA MET A 78 16.73 -14.13 11.20
C MET A 78 16.90 -12.87 12.05
N SER A 79 15.87 -12.03 12.13
CA SER A 79 15.88 -10.77 12.89
C SER A 79 15.57 -10.95 14.37
N GLY A 80 14.95 -12.06 14.77
CA GLY A 80 14.42 -12.27 16.12
C GLY A 80 13.15 -11.44 16.42
N ILE A 81 12.57 -10.77 15.42
CA ILE A 81 11.36 -9.95 15.57
C ILE A 81 10.13 -10.81 15.33
N ALA A 82 9.26 -10.95 16.34
CA ALA A 82 8.02 -11.70 16.20
C ALA A 82 7.02 -10.96 15.30
N ILE A 83 6.56 -11.64 14.25
CA ILE A 83 5.61 -11.12 13.27
C ILE A 83 4.46 -12.12 13.12
N GLU A 84 3.24 -11.63 13.17
CA GLU A 84 2.04 -12.36 12.74
C GLU A 84 1.71 -11.94 11.30
N HIS A 85 1.46 -12.92 10.44
CA HIS A 85 1.02 -12.67 9.06
C HIS A 85 -0.32 -11.93 9.07
N ASN A 86 -0.45 -10.96 8.20
CA ASN A 86 -1.63 -10.09 8.18
C ASN A 86 -2.27 -10.04 6.79
N HIS A 87 -3.55 -10.38 6.75
CA HIS A 87 -4.39 -10.28 5.55
C HIS A 87 -5.51 -9.26 5.71
N GLN A 88 -5.41 -8.39 6.72
CA GLN A 88 -6.47 -7.44 7.07
C GLN A 88 -6.05 -6.01 6.72
N VAL A 89 -7.02 -5.23 6.27
CA VAL A 89 -6.84 -3.78 6.08
C VAL A 89 -6.90 -3.09 7.44
N ALA A 90 -5.84 -2.39 7.79
CA ALA A 90 -5.83 -1.45 8.90
C ALA A 90 -6.34 -0.09 8.42
N VAL A 91 -7.25 0.52 9.17
CA VAL A 91 -7.73 1.88 8.93
C VAL A 91 -7.29 2.76 10.09
N LYS A 92 -6.80 3.96 9.78
CA LYS A 92 -6.36 4.88 10.82
C LYS A 92 -7.54 5.35 11.68
N SER A 93 -7.37 5.30 13.00
CA SER A 93 -8.47 5.60 13.93
C SER A 93 -8.89 7.06 13.91
N GLU A 94 -7.94 7.96 13.72
CA GLU A 94 -8.15 9.40 13.72
C GLU A 94 -8.67 9.92 12.37
N ASP A 95 -8.38 9.21 11.30
CA ASP A 95 -8.87 9.54 9.96
C ASP A 95 -9.11 8.25 9.15
N THR A 96 -10.37 7.89 9.01
CA THR A 96 -10.79 6.66 8.33
C THR A 96 -10.59 6.66 6.82
N ARG A 97 -10.12 7.78 6.24
CA ARG A 97 -9.74 7.84 4.81
C ARG A 97 -8.38 7.19 4.55
N PHE A 98 -7.57 6.96 5.57
CA PHE A 98 -6.21 6.42 5.47
C PHE A 98 -6.18 4.94 5.85
N ALA A 99 -5.72 4.12 4.94
CA ALA A 99 -5.67 2.67 5.13
C ALA A 99 -4.33 2.07 4.68
N ALA A 100 -3.99 0.93 5.24
CA ALA A 100 -2.84 0.13 4.86
C ALA A 100 -3.11 -1.36 5.06
N THR A 101 -2.40 -2.19 4.31
CA THR A 101 -2.38 -3.64 4.49
C THR A 101 -0.91 -4.06 4.52
N PRO A 102 -0.24 -3.95 5.67
CA PRO A 102 1.09 -4.55 5.80
C PRO A 102 0.96 -6.08 5.70
N ASP A 103 1.98 -6.74 5.19
CA ASP A 103 2.00 -8.20 5.04
C ASP A 103 2.15 -8.90 6.40
N GLY A 104 2.73 -8.21 7.40
CA GLY A 104 2.82 -8.71 8.77
C GLY A 104 2.73 -7.62 9.82
N ILE A 105 2.38 -7.99 11.05
CA ILE A 105 2.26 -7.08 12.20
C ILE A 105 2.87 -7.73 13.44
N GLY A 106 3.73 -6.99 14.14
CA GLY A 106 4.23 -7.29 15.47
C GLY A 106 3.89 -6.17 16.46
N ASP A 107 4.48 -6.20 17.67
CA ASP A 107 4.16 -5.26 18.74
C ASP A 107 4.40 -3.79 18.34
N ASP A 108 5.63 -3.43 17.98
CA ASP A 108 6.03 -2.07 17.56
C ASP A 108 6.41 -2.00 16.07
N VAL A 109 6.13 -3.04 15.30
CA VAL A 109 6.62 -3.22 13.94
C VAL A 109 5.49 -3.61 12.98
N VAL A 110 5.57 -3.15 11.74
CA VAL A 110 4.90 -3.76 10.58
C VAL A 110 5.93 -4.56 9.79
N ALA A 111 5.49 -5.43 8.89
CA ALA A 111 6.38 -6.09 7.96
C ALA A 111 5.87 -5.96 6.52
N GLU A 112 6.81 -5.88 5.59
CA GLU A 112 6.57 -5.82 4.16
C GLU A 112 7.50 -6.79 3.44
N ALA A 113 6.94 -7.66 2.59
CA ALA A 113 7.66 -8.65 1.81
C ALA A 113 7.72 -8.28 0.33
N LYS A 114 8.87 -8.48 -0.30
CA LYS A 114 9.06 -8.26 -1.73
C LYS A 114 9.85 -9.37 -2.37
N THR A 115 9.64 -9.58 -3.67
CA THR A 115 10.48 -10.45 -4.49
C THR A 115 11.14 -9.64 -5.59
N PHE A 116 12.41 -9.91 -5.86
CA PHE A 116 13.19 -9.22 -6.88
C PHE A 116 13.88 -10.20 -7.82
N ASN A 117 13.85 -9.88 -9.11
CA ASN A 117 14.71 -10.59 -10.04
C ASN A 117 16.18 -10.23 -9.77
N ILE A 118 17.09 -11.17 -9.92
CA ILE A 118 18.54 -10.98 -9.69
C ILE A 118 19.16 -9.82 -10.48
N LYS A 119 18.51 -9.37 -11.56
CA LYS A 119 18.95 -8.24 -12.37
C LYS A 119 18.65 -6.87 -11.74
N VAL A 120 17.84 -6.86 -10.67
CA VAL A 120 17.53 -5.62 -9.93
C VAL A 120 18.72 -5.26 -9.05
N THR A 121 19.12 -4.01 -9.06
CA THR A 121 20.26 -3.50 -8.27
C THR A 121 19.84 -2.63 -7.09
N ASP A 122 18.61 -2.10 -7.13
CA ASP A 122 18.03 -1.34 -6.02
C ASP A 122 16.92 -2.14 -5.36
N PHE A 123 17.21 -2.67 -4.17
CA PHE A 123 16.27 -3.46 -3.38
C PHE A 123 15.45 -2.62 -2.39
N LEU A 124 15.62 -1.30 -2.37
CA LEU A 124 14.82 -0.38 -1.56
C LEU A 124 14.48 0.89 -2.35
N PRO A 125 13.74 0.78 -3.46
CA PRO A 125 13.31 1.95 -4.20
C PRO A 125 12.37 2.85 -3.37
N ASP A 126 12.38 4.15 -3.63
CA ASP A 126 11.58 5.15 -2.91
C ASP A 126 10.11 4.76 -2.74
N GLN A 127 9.55 4.11 -3.75
CA GLN A 127 8.15 3.66 -3.69
C GLN A 127 7.89 2.68 -2.54
N TYR A 128 8.82 1.78 -2.23
CA TYR A 128 8.66 0.84 -1.12
C TYR A 128 8.97 1.51 0.21
N PHE A 129 9.95 2.42 0.23
CA PHE A 129 10.21 3.23 1.41
C PHE A 129 8.97 4.04 1.82
N TYR A 130 8.34 4.77 0.92
CA TYR A 130 7.12 5.52 1.20
C TYR A 130 5.94 4.61 1.56
N GLN A 131 5.80 3.46 0.91
CA GLN A 131 4.77 2.48 1.26
C GLN A 131 4.89 2.04 2.73
N MET A 132 6.10 1.72 3.19
CA MET A 132 6.36 1.33 4.57
C MET A 132 6.15 2.47 5.56
N GLN A 133 6.55 3.70 5.23
CA GLN A 133 6.28 4.87 6.07
C GLN A 133 4.77 5.08 6.28
N TRP A 134 3.98 4.93 5.23
CA TRP A 134 2.52 5.01 5.33
C TRP A 134 1.92 3.87 6.17
N GLN A 135 2.41 2.66 6.02
CA GLN A 135 1.97 1.53 6.84
C GLN A 135 2.26 1.76 8.33
N MET A 136 3.47 2.22 8.66
CA MET A 136 3.84 2.58 10.04
C MET A 136 2.95 3.71 10.59
N PHE A 137 2.63 4.70 9.78
CA PHE A 137 1.71 5.78 10.15
C PHE A 137 0.30 5.27 10.44
N VAL A 138 -0.30 4.51 9.53
CA VAL A 138 -1.66 4.00 9.67
C VAL A 138 -1.77 3.03 10.86
N CYS A 139 -0.81 2.12 10.98
CA CYS A 139 -0.78 1.10 12.03
C CYS A 139 -0.23 1.61 13.37
N ASN A 140 0.23 2.87 13.42
CA ASN A 140 0.89 3.46 14.59
C ASN A 140 2.05 2.60 15.11
N LYS A 141 2.96 2.23 14.20
CA LYS A 141 4.15 1.44 14.49
C LYS A 141 5.41 2.28 14.32
N LYS A 142 6.50 1.86 14.97
CA LYS A 142 7.77 2.60 15.01
C LYS A 142 8.75 2.14 13.94
N GLN A 143 8.64 0.89 13.52
CA GLN A 143 9.57 0.25 12.60
C GLN A 143 8.82 -0.59 11.55
N CYS A 144 9.51 -0.85 10.44
CA CYS A 144 9.10 -1.86 9.47
C CYS A 144 10.21 -2.89 9.30
N LEU A 145 9.87 -4.17 9.46
CA LEU A 145 10.70 -5.28 9.03
C LEU A 145 10.49 -5.43 7.53
N TYR A 146 11.39 -4.82 6.76
CA TYR A 146 11.40 -4.96 5.31
C TYR A 146 12.17 -6.21 4.93
N ALA A 147 11.50 -7.16 4.31
CA ALA A 147 12.08 -8.43 3.90
C ALA A 147 11.98 -8.60 2.39
N TYR A 148 13.00 -9.16 1.76
CA TYR A 148 12.95 -9.43 0.33
C TYR A 148 13.70 -10.71 -0.04
N GLU A 149 13.23 -11.36 -1.09
CA GLU A 149 13.84 -12.54 -1.69
C GLU A 149 14.31 -12.22 -3.10
N VAL A 150 15.54 -12.62 -3.42
CA VAL A 150 16.09 -12.51 -4.78
C VAL A 150 15.84 -13.83 -5.51
N HIS A 151 15.41 -13.73 -6.77
CA HIS A 151 15.17 -14.90 -7.62
C HIS A 151 15.74 -14.73 -9.03
N GLU A 152 16.10 -15.84 -9.67
CA GLU A 152 16.37 -15.96 -11.09
C GLU A 152 15.32 -16.88 -11.70
N ASP A 153 14.57 -16.42 -12.68
CA ASP A 153 13.50 -17.14 -13.35
C ASP A 153 12.52 -17.86 -12.39
N TYR A 154 12.11 -17.15 -11.32
CA TYR A 154 11.24 -17.66 -10.25
C TYR A 154 11.84 -18.85 -9.48
N LYS A 155 13.15 -18.91 -9.36
CA LYS A 155 13.86 -19.78 -8.44
C LYS A 155 14.63 -18.93 -7.44
N PRO A 156 14.47 -19.13 -6.12
CA PRO A 156 15.21 -18.39 -5.13
C PRO A 156 16.71 -18.53 -5.31
N VAL A 157 17.43 -17.43 -5.18
CA VAL A 157 18.90 -17.40 -5.18
C VAL A 157 19.38 -17.35 -3.74
N VAL A 158 20.06 -18.40 -3.32
CA VAL A 158 20.60 -18.51 -1.97
C VAL A 158 21.89 -17.74 -1.87
N ASP A 159 21.99 -16.87 -0.87
CA ASP A 159 23.21 -16.18 -0.50
C ASP A 159 24.16 -17.15 0.22
N GLU A 160 25.42 -17.23 -0.24
CA GLU A 160 26.40 -18.20 0.27
C GLU A 160 26.85 -17.90 1.71
N GLU A 161 26.81 -16.65 2.16
CA GLU A 161 27.23 -16.26 3.50
C GLU A 161 26.15 -16.57 4.54
N THR A 162 24.88 -16.29 4.20
CA THR A 162 23.76 -16.48 5.11
C THR A 162 23.09 -17.84 5.00
N GLY A 163 23.25 -18.53 3.87
CA GLY A 163 22.56 -19.76 3.54
C GLY A 163 21.05 -19.56 3.31
N SER A 164 20.59 -18.31 3.13
CA SER A 164 19.19 -17.96 2.90
C SER A 164 19.02 -17.23 1.56
N SER A 165 17.87 -17.37 0.93
CA SER A 165 17.48 -16.54 -0.21
C SER A 165 16.79 -15.23 0.23
N VAL A 166 16.52 -15.11 1.54
CA VAL A 166 15.83 -13.97 2.13
C VAL A 166 16.82 -13.01 2.77
N HIS A 167 16.62 -11.73 2.50
CA HIS A 167 17.34 -10.62 3.12
C HIS A 167 16.35 -9.76 3.88
N TYR A 168 16.83 -9.02 4.89
CA TYR A 168 15.96 -8.09 5.61
C TYR A 168 16.69 -6.80 6.00
N ARG A 169 15.90 -5.75 6.23
CA ARG A 169 16.34 -4.48 6.82
C ARG A 169 15.28 -4.00 7.81
N ILE A 170 15.73 -3.33 8.86
CA ILE A 170 14.82 -2.59 9.73
C ILE A 170 14.77 -1.16 9.26
N ILE A 171 13.59 -0.70 8.92
CA ILE A 171 13.33 0.67 8.47
C ILE A 171 12.65 1.42 9.61
N ASP A 172 13.25 2.48 10.08
CA ASP A 172 12.67 3.32 11.12
C ASP A 172 11.60 4.25 10.54
N ARG A 173 10.64 4.59 11.36
CA ARG A 173 9.61 5.56 11.07
C ARG A 173 10.21 6.96 10.96
N ASP A 174 9.87 7.68 9.89
CA ASP A 174 10.24 9.06 9.65
C ASP A 174 8.98 9.95 9.63
N ASP A 175 8.74 10.65 10.73
CA ASP A 175 7.56 11.51 10.87
C ASP A 175 7.61 12.74 9.95
N ALA A 176 8.78 13.20 9.49
CA ALA A 176 8.90 14.28 8.53
C ALA A 176 8.43 13.83 7.14
N VAL A 177 8.84 12.64 6.72
CA VAL A 177 8.37 12.00 5.48
C VAL A 177 6.88 11.74 5.55
N ILE A 178 6.38 11.17 6.64
CA ILE A 178 4.96 10.90 6.85
C ILE A 178 4.13 12.18 6.75
N LYS A 179 4.58 13.28 7.37
CA LYS A 179 3.92 14.58 7.29
C LYS A 179 3.80 15.09 5.85
N ALA A 180 4.88 14.96 5.08
CA ALA A 180 4.87 15.33 3.65
C ALA A 180 3.90 14.45 2.85
N MET A 181 3.87 13.14 3.11
CA MET A 181 2.95 12.21 2.47
C MET A 181 1.48 12.53 2.79
N VAL A 182 1.17 12.80 4.05
CA VAL A 182 -0.19 13.19 4.47
C VAL A 182 -0.62 14.47 3.77
N SER A 183 0.26 15.48 3.70
CA SER A 183 -0.02 16.74 3.00
C SER A 183 -0.34 16.53 1.51
N GLU A 184 0.42 15.68 0.81
CA GLU A 184 0.15 15.36 -0.61
C GLU A 184 -1.17 14.60 -0.80
N VAL A 185 -1.50 13.71 0.12
CA VAL A 185 -2.78 12.98 0.10
C VAL A 185 -3.95 13.93 0.35
N GLU A 186 -3.84 14.83 1.32
CA GLU A 186 -4.87 15.83 1.62
C GLU A 186 -5.14 16.74 0.42
N LEU A 187 -4.10 17.25 -0.23
CA LEU A 187 -4.24 18.04 -1.46
C LEU A 187 -4.94 17.27 -2.59
N ALA A 188 -4.67 15.97 -2.73
CA ALA A 188 -5.35 15.15 -3.73
C ALA A 188 -6.84 14.90 -3.38
N LEU A 189 -7.14 14.72 -2.11
CA LEU A 189 -8.51 14.55 -1.62
C LEU A 189 -9.33 15.84 -1.75
N GLU A 190 -8.74 17.01 -1.48
CA GLU A 190 -9.36 18.32 -1.72
C GLU A 190 -9.71 18.49 -3.20
N GLN A 191 -8.76 18.22 -4.09
CA GLN A 191 -9.00 18.27 -5.55
C GLN A 191 -10.11 17.31 -5.98
N MET A 192 -10.23 16.12 -5.36
CA MET A 192 -11.30 15.18 -5.63
C MET A 192 -12.69 15.74 -5.23
N ASN A 193 -12.77 16.42 -4.09
CA ASN A 193 -14.00 17.04 -3.60
C ASN A 193 -14.45 18.21 -4.51
N GLU A 194 -13.53 19.08 -4.92
CA GLU A 194 -13.82 20.19 -5.86
C GLU A 194 -14.39 19.68 -7.19
N VAL A 195 -13.83 18.60 -7.72
CA VAL A 195 -14.33 17.99 -8.97
C VAL A 195 -15.72 17.40 -8.77
N LYS A 196 -16.00 16.80 -7.62
CA LYS A 196 -17.32 16.24 -7.30
C LYS A 196 -18.37 17.35 -7.18
N GLU A 197 -18.09 18.41 -6.45
CA GLU A 197 -19.00 19.56 -6.31
C GLU A 197 -19.32 20.22 -7.65
N SER A 198 -18.31 20.34 -8.53
CA SER A 198 -18.51 20.88 -9.88
C SER A 198 -19.40 19.98 -10.74
N SER A 199 -19.23 18.65 -10.63
CA SER A 199 -20.09 17.69 -11.33
C SER A 199 -21.54 17.75 -10.86
N ASP A 200 -21.74 17.76 -9.54
CA ASP A 200 -23.07 17.83 -8.93
C ASP A 200 -23.82 19.12 -9.34
N GLN A 201 -23.11 20.25 -9.45
CA GLN A 201 -23.65 21.53 -9.94
C GLN A 201 -24.06 21.48 -11.41
N ILE A 202 -23.27 20.82 -12.26
CA ILE A 202 -23.58 20.64 -13.68
C ILE A 202 -24.80 19.75 -13.83
N ASP A 203 -24.89 18.66 -13.11
CA ASP A 203 -26.03 17.72 -13.16
C ASP A 203 -27.32 18.40 -12.68
N ASP A 204 -27.28 19.23 -11.64
CA ASP A 204 -28.41 20.04 -11.16
C ASP A 204 -28.84 21.06 -12.23
N LEU A 205 -27.89 21.69 -12.92
CA LEU A 205 -28.18 22.63 -14.00
C LEU A 205 -28.84 21.93 -15.19
N ILE A 206 -28.31 20.77 -15.62
CA ILE A 206 -28.89 19.96 -16.70
C ILE A 206 -30.30 19.53 -16.32
N PHE A 207 -30.51 19.06 -15.08
CA PHE A 207 -31.85 18.69 -14.61
C PHE A 207 -32.84 19.86 -14.67
N LYS A 208 -32.44 21.05 -14.21
CA LYS A 208 -33.26 22.26 -14.28
C LYS A 208 -33.62 22.68 -15.71
N LEU A 209 -32.67 22.53 -16.63
CA LEU A 209 -32.88 22.83 -18.04
C LEU A 209 -33.81 21.81 -18.74
N ALA A 210 -33.79 20.55 -18.28
CA ALA A 210 -34.62 19.49 -18.87
C ALA A 210 -36.10 19.56 -18.45
N ILE A 211 -36.42 20.28 -17.34
CA ILE A 211 -37.79 20.43 -16.81
C ILE A 211 -38.39 21.83 -17.07
N ALA A 212 -37.65 22.74 -17.68
CA ALA A 212 -38.11 24.07 -18.10
C ALA A 212 -38.62 24.05 -19.54
#